data_f52b861288323871f0b93ea940faddbf
#
_entry.id   f52b861288323871f0b93ea940faddbf
#
_cell.length_a   1.000
_cell.length_b   1.000
_cell.length_c   1.000
_cell.angle_alpha   90.00
_cell.angle_beta   90.00
_cell.angle_gamma   90.00
#
_symmetry.space_group_name_H-M   'P 1'
#
loop_
_entity.id
_entity.type
_entity.pdbx_description
1 polymer ?
#
loop_
_entity_poly.entity_id
_entity_poly.type
_entity_poly.pdbx_seq_one_letter_code
_entity_poly.pdbx_strand_id
1 'polypeptide(L)'
;IQSLVSSAVYGTPQRSATGFDTKRMNMLLAVLEKKCGFRLGSKDVFLNITGGIKIEDTAIDLAIICSILSSDRDIAIDTQTCFSGEIGLSGEIRAVNRINERISEAEKLGYKQIFISKYNKFSDKGLAIKIITCSKIEEVFKYLFLKN
;
A
#
# COMPACT_ATOMS: atom_id res chain seq x y z
N ILE A 1 -0.61 6.66 7.59
CA ILE A 1 -0.59 5.21 7.87
C ILE A 1 0.72 4.88 8.55
N GLN A 2 0.62 4.13 9.63
CA GLN A 2 1.78 3.61 10.34
C GLN A 2 1.65 2.10 10.46
N SER A 3 2.73 1.38 10.18
CA SER A 3 2.77 -0.08 10.33
C SER A 3 3.99 -0.49 11.12
N LEU A 4 3.82 -1.53 11.94
CA LEU A 4 4.91 -2.17 12.63
C LEU A 4 4.82 -3.67 12.40
N VAL A 5 5.89 -4.23 11.87
CA VAL A 5 6.04 -5.68 11.64
C VAL A 5 7.23 -6.14 12.47
N SER A 6 7.00 -7.14 13.31
CA SER A 6 8.05 -7.68 14.16
C SER A 6 7.89 -9.19 14.30
N SER A 7 8.97 -9.87 14.69
CA SER A 7 8.90 -11.31 14.98
C SER A 7 8.01 -11.55 16.18
N ALA A 8 7.10 -12.54 16.07
CA ALA A 8 6.22 -12.89 17.17
C ALA A 8 7.05 -13.47 18.34
N VAL A 9 6.87 -12.90 19.52
CA VAL A 9 7.60 -13.31 20.73
C VAL A 9 6.83 -14.37 21.51
N TYR A 10 5.50 -14.38 21.38
CA TYR A 10 4.62 -15.21 22.20
C TYR A 10 3.79 -16.18 21.35
N GLY A 11 4.43 -17.15 20.71
CA GLY A 11 3.74 -18.25 20.04
C GLY A 11 2.79 -17.84 18.92
N THR A 12 1.63 -17.28 19.22
CA THR A 12 0.64 -16.87 18.22
C THR A 12 0.89 -15.44 17.74
N PRO A 13 1.13 -15.24 16.44
CA PRO A 13 1.32 -13.90 15.88
C PRO A 13 0.09 -13.01 16.12
N GLN A 14 0.35 -11.79 16.59
CA GLN A 14 -0.69 -10.81 16.83
C GLN A 14 -0.89 -9.95 15.59
N ARG A 15 -2.14 -9.69 15.26
CA ARG A 15 -2.51 -8.86 14.12
C ARG A 15 -3.64 -7.94 14.52
N SER A 16 -3.39 -6.64 14.49
CA SER A 16 -4.39 -5.66 14.84
C SER A 16 -4.30 -4.43 13.94
N ALA A 17 -5.46 -3.82 13.72
CA ALA A 17 -5.57 -2.60 12.94
C ALA A 17 -6.47 -1.61 13.65
N THR A 18 -6.09 -0.34 13.59
CA THR A 18 -6.90 0.78 14.07
C THR A 18 -7.18 1.70 12.89
N GLY A 19 -8.45 2.01 12.65
CA GLY A 19 -8.87 2.86 11.54
C GLY A 19 -8.98 2.13 10.21
N PHE A 20 -8.73 0.84 10.19
CA PHE A 20 -8.84 -0.01 9.00
C PHE A 20 -9.42 -1.36 9.41
N ASP A 21 -10.20 -1.98 8.52
CA ASP A 21 -10.83 -3.27 8.80
C ASP A 21 -9.77 -4.37 8.97
N THR A 22 -9.78 -5.02 10.12
CA THR A 22 -8.82 -6.09 10.44
C THR A 22 -8.98 -7.28 9.50
N LYS A 23 -10.21 -7.61 9.09
CA LYS A 23 -10.43 -8.70 8.12
C LYS A 23 -9.80 -8.38 6.77
N ARG A 24 -9.91 -7.13 6.34
CA ARG A 24 -9.27 -6.72 5.09
C ARG A 24 -7.75 -6.72 5.21
N MET A 25 -7.21 -6.26 6.33
CA MET A 25 -5.76 -6.36 6.59
C MET A 25 -5.29 -7.81 6.50
N ASN A 26 -6.00 -8.73 7.13
CA ASN A 26 -5.66 -10.16 7.09
C ASN A 26 -5.71 -10.72 5.67
N MET A 27 -6.66 -10.27 4.86
CA MET A 27 -6.75 -10.65 3.44
C MET A 27 -5.53 -10.15 2.67
N LEU A 28 -5.14 -8.89 2.89
CA LEU A 28 -3.95 -8.31 2.24
C LEU A 28 -2.67 -9.05 2.66
N LEU A 29 -2.54 -9.41 3.94
CA LEU A 29 -1.41 -10.20 4.42
C LEU A 29 -1.38 -11.58 3.78
N ALA A 30 -2.53 -12.23 3.63
CA ALA A 30 -2.62 -13.53 2.96
C ALA A 30 -2.21 -13.44 1.48
N VAL A 31 -2.59 -12.36 0.80
CA VAL A 31 -2.17 -12.13 -0.60
C VAL A 31 -0.65 -11.96 -0.67
N LEU A 32 -0.06 -11.16 0.21
CA LEU A 32 1.39 -10.98 0.25
C LEU A 32 2.13 -12.30 0.47
N GLU A 33 1.63 -13.14 1.35
CA GLU A 33 2.27 -14.41 1.67
C GLU A 33 2.07 -15.45 0.55
N LYS A 34 0.83 -15.65 0.13
CA LYS A 34 0.46 -16.71 -0.83
C LYS A 34 0.85 -16.40 -2.26
N LYS A 35 0.68 -15.15 -2.68
CA LYS A 35 0.85 -14.76 -4.08
C LYS A 35 2.17 -14.07 -4.37
N CYS A 36 2.73 -13.39 -3.39
CA CYS A 36 3.94 -12.60 -3.58
C CYS A 36 5.16 -13.22 -2.88
N GLY A 37 4.98 -14.27 -2.09
CA GLY A 37 6.07 -15.00 -1.45
C GLY A 37 6.69 -14.32 -0.22
N PHE A 38 6.05 -13.31 0.35
CA PHE A 38 6.53 -12.68 1.57
C PHE A 38 6.20 -13.53 2.79
N ARG A 39 7.16 -13.68 3.70
CA ARG A 39 7.00 -14.50 4.90
C ARG A 39 6.54 -13.66 6.07
N LEU A 40 5.24 -13.57 6.25
CA LEU A 40 4.63 -12.78 7.33
C LEU A 40 3.86 -13.63 8.35
N GLY A 41 3.74 -14.94 8.10
CA GLY A 41 2.92 -15.83 8.93
C GLY A 41 3.37 -15.95 10.37
N SER A 42 4.65 -15.76 10.67
CA SER A 42 5.22 -15.82 12.02
C SER A 42 5.48 -14.45 12.63
N LYS A 43 4.95 -13.40 12.03
CA LYS A 43 5.23 -12.02 12.46
C LYS A 43 4.00 -11.35 13.03
N ASP A 44 4.22 -10.52 14.04
CA ASP A 44 3.21 -9.59 14.53
C ASP A 44 3.08 -8.43 13.54
N VAL A 45 1.85 -8.02 13.26
CA VAL A 45 1.56 -6.88 12.38
C VAL A 45 0.61 -5.94 13.07
N PHE A 46 1.02 -4.71 13.23
CA PHE A 46 0.21 -3.63 13.79
C PHE A 46 0.05 -2.54 12.77
N LEU A 47 -1.18 -2.13 12.52
CA LEU A 47 -1.53 -1.11 11.55
C LEU A 47 -2.33 -0.01 12.22
N ASN A 48 -1.95 1.24 12.00
CA ASN A 48 -2.65 2.38 12.57
C ASN A 48 -2.87 3.46 11.52
N ILE A 49 -4.13 3.85 11.35
CA ILE A 49 -4.50 5.04 10.60
C ILE A 49 -4.56 6.19 11.62
N THR A 50 -3.66 7.14 11.50
CA THR A 50 -3.56 8.26 12.44
C THR A 50 -4.77 9.19 12.33
N GLY A 51 -5.06 9.91 13.42
CA GLY A 51 -6.12 10.91 13.46
C GLY A 51 -7.50 10.37 13.84
N GLY A 52 -7.61 9.12 14.29
CA GLY A 52 -8.87 8.54 14.72
C GLY A 52 -9.87 8.33 13.59
N ILE A 53 -9.43 8.33 12.36
CA ILE A 53 -10.27 8.17 11.17
C ILE A 53 -10.36 6.69 10.82
N LYS A 54 -11.56 6.25 10.45
CA LYS A 54 -11.77 4.93 9.86
C LYS A 54 -11.86 5.09 8.34
N ILE A 55 -11.00 4.37 7.61
CA ILE A 55 -10.97 4.40 6.15
C ILE A 55 -11.66 3.15 5.61
N GLU A 56 -12.64 3.35 4.75
CA GLU A 56 -13.38 2.25 4.11
C GLU A 56 -13.12 2.18 2.59
N ASP A 57 -12.45 3.18 2.01
CA ASP A 57 -12.13 3.21 0.59
C ASP A 57 -11.03 2.20 0.28
N THR A 58 -11.33 1.24 -0.60
CA THR A 58 -10.38 0.18 -0.98
C THR A 58 -9.18 0.70 -1.77
N ALA A 59 -9.22 1.91 -2.28
CA ALA A 59 -8.09 2.53 -2.94
C ALA A 59 -6.87 2.70 -2.02
N ILE A 60 -7.06 2.58 -0.71
CA ILE A 60 -5.96 2.66 0.28
C ILE A 60 -5.14 1.36 0.34
N ASP A 61 -5.61 0.26 -0.23
CA ASP A 61 -4.96 -1.05 -0.10
C ASP A 61 -3.48 -1.02 -0.46
N LEU A 62 -3.14 -0.39 -1.57
CA LEU A 62 -1.75 -0.33 -2.02
C LEU A 62 -0.86 0.41 -1.01
N ALA A 63 -1.36 1.49 -0.43
CA ALA A 63 -0.64 2.22 0.61
C ALA A 63 -0.44 1.37 1.87
N ILE A 64 -1.45 0.61 2.25
CA ILE A 64 -1.37 -0.31 3.41
C ILE A 64 -0.27 -1.36 3.16
N ILE A 65 -0.29 -2.01 2.01
CA ILE A 65 0.70 -3.03 1.64
C ILE A 65 2.11 -2.44 1.63
N CYS A 66 2.29 -1.29 1.03
CA CYS A 66 3.62 -0.65 0.98
C CYS A 66 4.12 -0.26 2.36
N SER A 67 3.24 0.21 3.24
CA SER A 67 3.59 0.51 4.63
C SER A 67 4.04 -0.74 5.38
N ILE A 68 3.33 -1.86 5.22
CA ILE A 68 3.68 -3.14 5.85
C ILE A 68 5.05 -3.62 5.34
N LEU A 69 5.26 -3.61 4.03
CA LEU A 69 6.52 -4.06 3.44
C LEU A 69 7.69 -3.17 3.83
N SER A 70 7.47 -1.86 3.94
CA SER A 70 8.48 -0.91 4.42
C SER A 70 8.96 -1.29 5.83
N SER A 71 8.02 -1.58 6.73
CA SER A 71 8.36 -2.00 8.09
C SER A 71 9.03 -3.38 8.11
N ASP A 72 8.51 -4.33 7.35
CA ASP A 72 9.07 -5.68 7.29
C ASP A 72 10.52 -5.70 6.79
N ARG A 73 10.86 -4.83 5.86
CA ARG A 73 12.19 -4.74 5.24
C ARG A 73 13.09 -3.71 5.91
N ASP A 74 12.57 -2.91 6.83
CA ASP A 74 13.29 -1.78 7.42
C ASP A 74 13.84 -0.81 6.38
N ILE A 75 13.06 -0.58 5.32
CA ILE A 75 13.41 0.36 4.24
C ILE A 75 12.34 1.44 4.18
N ALA A 76 12.74 2.68 4.41
CA ALA A 76 11.83 3.81 4.39
C ALA A 76 11.35 4.11 2.97
N ILE A 77 10.08 4.48 2.84
CA ILE A 77 9.52 5.01 1.61
C ILE A 77 9.66 6.54 1.65
N ASP A 78 10.06 7.12 0.53
CA ASP A 78 10.14 8.58 0.41
C ASP A 78 8.79 9.21 0.81
N THR A 79 8.83 10.18 1.71
CA THR A 79 7.63 10.85 2.24
C THR A 79 6.85 11.61 1.17
N GLN A 80 7.44 11.86 0.01
CA GLN A 80 6.79 12.52 -1.11
C GLN A 80 6.12 11.53 -2.08
N THR A 81 6.00 10.27 -1.69
CA THR A 81 5.37 9.21 -2.46
C THR A 81 3.99 8.90 -1.90
N CYS A 82 3.00 8.74 -2.76
CA CYS A 82 1.69 8.27 -2.36
C CYS A 82 1.18 7.17 -3.30
N PHE A 83 0.06 6.58 -2.94
CA PHE A 83 -0.45 5.37 -3.59
C PHE A 83 -1.97 5.46 -3.71
N SER A 84 -2.50 4.93 -4.81
CA SER A 84 -3.94 4.79 -4.98
C SER A 84 -4.22 3.55 -5.83
N GLY A 85 -4.57 2.45 -5.18
CA GLY A 85 -4.85 1.19 -5.87
C GLY A 85 -5.54 0.20 -4.94
N GLU A 86 -6.51 -0.52 -5.48
CA GLU A 86 -7.14 -1.64 -4.79
C GLU A 86 -6.38 -2.91 -5.11
N ILE A 87 -6.26 -3.81 -4.14
CA ILE A 87 -5.55 -5.07 -4.33
C ILE A 87 -6.55 -6.21 -4.45
N GLY A 88 -6.41 -6.98 -5.52
CA GLY A 88 -7.19 -8.21 -5.72
C GLY A 88 -6.51 -9.44 -5.14
N LEU A 89 -7.25 -10.54 -5.10
CA LEU A 89 -6.81 -11.78 -4.46
C LEU A 89 -5.64 -12.47 -5.16
N SER A 90 -5.34 -12.08 -6.40
CA SER A 90 -4.18 -12.61 -7.14
C SER A 90 -2.95 -11.70 -7.05
N GLY A 91 -3.00 -10.66 -6.21
CA GLY A 91 -1.90 -9.68 -6.10
C GLY A 91 -1.93 -8.63 -7.19
N GLU A 92 -3.00 -8.57 -7.98
CA GLU A 92 -3.14 -7.55 -9.01
C GLU A 92 -3.54 -6.20 -8.38
N ILE A 93 -3.10 -5.12 -9.02
CA ILE A 93 -3.48 -3.77 -8.64
C ILE A 93 -4.61 -3.33 -9.53
N ARG A 94 -5.79 -3.18 -8.94
CA ARG A 94 -7.01 -2.83 -9.66
C ARG A 94 -7.19 -1.33 -9.80
N ALA A 95 -7.81 -0.93 -10.90
CA ALA A 95 -8.22 0.45 -11.11
C ALA A 95 -9.16 0.92 -9.99
N VAL A 96 -9.04 2.18 -9.63
CA VAL A 96 -9.93 2.81 -8.64
C VAL A 96 -10.71 3.94 -9.31
N ASN A 97 -11.83 4.30 -8.72
CA ASN A 97 -12.65 5.38 -9.25
C ASN A 97 -12.00 6.75 -8.99
N ARG A 98 -12.38 7.72 -9.79
CA ARG A 98 -12.02 9.15 -9.61
C ARG A 98 -10.50 9.36 -9.61
N ILE A 99 -9.78 8.61 -10.45
CA ILE A 99 -8.31 8.64 -10.43
C ILE A 99 -7.74 10.03 -10.75
N ASN A 100 -8.34 10.76 -11.67
CA ASN A 100 -7.85 12.10 -12.01
C ASN A 100 -7.95 13.06 -10.83
N GLU A 101 -9.02 12.97 -10.05
CA GLU A 101 -9.20 13.77 -8.84
C GLU A 101 -8.18 13.39 -7.77
N ARG A 102 -7.89 12.09 -7.61
CA ARG A 102 -6.89 11.60 -6.66
C ARG A 102 -5.49 12.07 -7.03
N ILE A 103 -5.14 12.01 -8.30
CA ILE A 103 -3.84 12.50 -8.80
C ILE A 103 -3.72 14.01 -8.57
N SER A 104 -4.75 14.76 -8.93
CA SER A 104 -4.78 16.20 -8.76
C SER A 104 -4.63 16.59 -7.29
N GLU A 105 -5.31 15.91 -6.39
CA GLU A 105 -5.21 16.17 -4.96
C GLU A 105 -3.82 15.83 -4.43
N ALA A 106 -3.23 14.73 -4.88
CA ALA A 106 -1.86 14.36 -4.50
C ALA A 106 -0.86 15.45 -4.90
N GLU A 107 -1.00 15.98 -6.10
CA GLU A 107 -0.13 17.07 -6.55
C GLU A 107 -0.30 18.34 -5.70
N LYS A 108 -1.54 18.71 -5.40
CA LYS A 108 -1.84 19.87 -4.54
C LYS A 108 -1.26 19.72 -3.15
N LEU A 109 -1.24 18.50 -2.61
CA LEU A 109 -0.68 18.22 -1.29
C LEU A 109 0.85 18.16 -1.29
N GLY A 110 1.50 18.31 -2.43
CA GLY A 110 2.94 18.38 -2.54
C GLY A 110 3.65 17.06 -2.80
N TYR A 111 2.92 15.99 -3.06
CA TYR A 111 3.53 14.70 -3.43
C TYR A 111 4.24 14.81 -4.78
N LYS A 112 5.39 14.17 -4.90
CA LYS A 112 6.22 14.21 -6.10
C LYS A 112 5.97 13.02 -7.01
N GLN A 113 5.45 11.92 -6.48
CA GLN A 113 5.11 10.75 -7.27
C GLN A 113 3.91 10.00 -6.66
N ILE A 114 3.15 9.36 -7.53
CA ILE A 114 2.01 8.53 -7.14
C ILE A 114 2.05 7.21 -7.91
N PHE A 115 1.84 6.11 -7.18
CA PHE A 115 1.67 4.80 -7.78
C PHE A 115 0.18 4.52 -7.95
N ILE A 116 -0.22 4.13 -9.15
CA ILE A 116 -1.61 3.77 -9.48
C ILE A 116 -1.64 2.49 -10.30
N SER A 117 -2.84 1.94 -10.48
CA SER A 117 -3.04 0.80 -11.38
C SER A 117 -2.79 1.19 -12.83
N LYS A 118 -2.10 0.33 -13.56
CA LYS A 118 -1.93 0.52 -15.00
C LYS A 118 -3.26 0.42 -15.76
N TYR A 119 -4.30 -0.14 -15.14
CA TYR A 119 -5.62 -0.25 -15.73
C TYR A 119 -6.48 1.00 -15.54
N ASN A 120 -6.00 1.97 -14.78
CA ASN A 120 -6.65 3.27 -14.69
C ASN A 120 -6.39 4.07 -15.97
N LYS A 121 -7.45 4.69 -16.48
CA LYS A 121 -7.34 5.68 -17.57
C LYS A 121 -7.27 7.05 -16.92
N PHE A 122 -6.23 7.80 -17.22
CA PHE A 122 -6.00 9.11 -16.63
C PHE A 122 -5.42 10.08 -17.65
N SER A 123 -5.50 11.37 -17.32
CA SER A 123 -4.84 12.43 -18.09
C SER A 123 -3.72 13.03 -17.24
N ASP A 124 -2.52 13.15 -17.81
CA ASP A 124 -1.36 13.76 -17.15
C ASP A 124 -1.09 15.18 -17.67
N LYS A 125 -2.01 15.75 -18.45
CA LYS A 125 -1.84 17.10 -18.99
C LYS A 125 -1.79 18.15 -17.88
N GLY A 126 -0.73 18.95 -17.88
CA GLY A 126 -0.56 20.03 -16.92
C GLY A 126 -0.17 19.60 -15.53
N LEU A 127 0.18 18.33 -15.32
CA LEU A 127 0.60 17.80 -14.04
C LEU A 127 2.12 17.67 -13.95
N ALA A 128 2.67 18.10 -12.82
CA ALA A 128 4.09 17.96 -12.52
C ALA A 128 4.40 16.68 -11.74
N ILE A 129 3.40 16.09 -11.09
CA ILE A 129 3.57 14.86 -10.32
C ILE A 129 3.94 13.70 -11.25
N LYS A 130 4.90 12.87 -10.85
CA LYS A 130 5.27 11.67 -11.59
C LYS A 130 4.25 10.57 -11.32
N ILE A 131 3.65 10.02 -12.36
CA ILE A 131 2.67 8.95 -12.27
C ILE A 131 3.34 7.63 -12.65
N ILE A 132 3.32 6.68 -11.72
CA ILE A 132 3.94 5.37 -11.92
C ILE A 132 2.81 4.35 -11.94
N THR A 133 2.67 3.64 -13.07
CA THR A 133 1.61 2.65 -13.24
C THR A 133 2.17 1.24 -13.05
N CYS A 134 1.46 0.44 -12.28
CA CYS A 134 1.83 -0.94 -12.00
C CYS A 134 0.61 -1.86 -12.09
N SER A 135 0.82 -3.11 -12.47
CA SER A 135 -0.25 -4.11 -12.58
C SER A 135 -0.24 -5.09 -11.41
N LYS A 136 0.90 -5.26 -10.74
CA LYS A 136 1.07 -6.23 -9.65
C LYS A 136 1.89 -5.64 -8.51
N ILE A 137 1.66 -6.17 -7.31
CA ILE A 137 2.40 -5.76 -6.10
C ILE A 137 3.91 -5.90 -6.30
N GLU A 138 4.36 -6.98 -6.94
CA GLU A 138 5.79 -7.23 -7.14
C GLU A 138 6.49 -6.11 -7.91
N GLU A 139 5.80 -5.49 -8.86
CA GLU A 139 6.36 -4.34 -9.61
C GLU A 139 6.61 -3.15 -8.68
N VAL A 140 5.64 -2.85 -7.81
CA VAL A 140 5.79 -1.75 -6.84
C VAL A 140 6.92 -2.07 -5.86
N PHE A 141 6.98 -3.31 -5.38
CA PHE A 141 8.02 -3.75 -4.47
C PHE A 141 9.41 -3.57 -5.08
N LYS A 142 9.61 -3.99 -6.33
CA LYS A 142 10.89 -3.81 -7.03
C LYS A 142 11.24 -2.33 -7.17
N TYR A 143 10.27 -1.52 -7.50
CA TYR A 143 10.50 -0.09 -7.68
C TYR A 143 10.92 0.59 -6.37
N LEU A 144 10.30 0.25 -5.26
CA LEU A 144 10.52 0.91 -3.97
C LEU A 144 11.70 0.34 -3.20
N PHE A 145 11.89 -0.99 -3.21
CA PHE A 145 12.77 -1.67 -2.25
C PHE A 145 13.95 -2.38 -2.88
N LEU A 146 13.96 -2.61 -4.18
CA LEU A 146 15.06 -3.28 -4.90
C LEU A 146 15.84 -2.34 -5.82
N LYS A 147 15.77 -1.06 -5.59
CA LYS A 147 16.57 -0.08 -6.33
C LYS A 147 18.03 -0.21 -5.99
N ASN A 148 18.83 -0.27 -7.01
CA ASN A 148 20.28 -0.12 -6.89
C ASN A 148 20.66 1.33 -7.15
#